data_b2f0b16ab704d5d87f3d3b3e37310ced
#
_entry.id   b2f0b16ab704d5d87f3d3b3e37310ced
#
_cell.length_a   1.000
_cell.length_b   1.000
_cell.length_c   1.000
_cell.angle_alpha   90.00
_cell.angle_beta   90.00
_cell.angle_gamma   90.00
#
_symmetry.space_group_name_H-M   'P 1'
#
loop_
_entity.id
_entity.type
_entity.pdbx_description
1 polymer ?
#
loop_
_entity_poly.entity_id
_entity_poly.type
_entity_poly.pdbx_seq_one_letter_code
_entity_poly.pdbx_strand_id
1 'polypeptide(L)'
;MIGRDFSKGEDRWVVDQDFIPRRSSTASVVIEGVQQGEDASLYIMWTKIGYPPCSKVVPVMVDDVPRELQPDPLTWHSPLCDFVVEQKHKVFSIKRGSGKNYIDMDLLKEIMKQQSTISQENYKKGYIKREEKAKSLKK
;
A
#
# COMPACT_ATOMS: atom_id res chain seq x y z
N MET A 1 -16.09 -10.05 13.03
CA MET A 1 -15.51 -8.88 13.73
C MET A 1 -16.67 -8.03 14.20
N ILE A 2 -16.98 -8.07 15.49
CA ILE A 2 -18.05 -7.26 16.08
C ILE A 2 -17.56 -5.81 16.03
N GLY A 3 -18.29 -4.98 15.29
CA GLY A 3 -17.87 -3.62 14.99
C GLY A 3 -17.63 -2.79 16.25
N ARG A 4 -16.37 -2.55 16.58
CA ARG A 4 -16.01 -1.41 17.41
C ARG A 4 -16.27 -0.17 16.60
N ASP A 5 -17.17 0.67 17.08
CA ASP A 5 -17.42 1.98 16.49
C ASP A 5 -16.25 2.92 16.83
N PHE A 6 -15.29 2.99 15.93
CA PHE A 6 -14.12 3.88 16.05
C PHE A 6 -14.47 5.36 15.84
N SER A 7 -15.75 5.71 15.66
CA SER A 7 -16.19 7.09 15.50
C SER A 7 -16.32 7.84 16.82
N LYS A 8 -16.33 7.13 17.94
CA LYS A 8 -16.40 7.71 19.29
C LYS A 8 -15.00 7.81 19.88
N GLY A 9 -14.49 9.02 20.01
CA GLY A 9 -13.12 9.41 20.33
C GLY A 9 -12.53 8.99 21.69
N GLU A 10 -13.00 7.91 22.30
CA GLU A 10 -12.47 7.44 23.59
C GLU A 10 -11.32 6.44 23.49
N ASP A 11 -11.15 5.74 22.34
CA ASP A 11 -10.09 4.74 22.16
C ASP A 11 -9.26 5.04 20.91
N ARG A 12 -8.43 6.07 20.97
CA ARG A 12 -7.44 6.41 19.93
C ARG A 12 -6.45 5.25 19.68
N TRP A 13 -6.12 4.50 20.72
CA TRP A 13 -5.14 3.42 20.68
C TRP A 13 -5.80 2.05 20.64
N VAL A 14 -5.47 1.27 19.64
CA VAL A 14 -6.00 -0.07 19.41
C VAL A 14 -4.85 -1.08 19.31
N VAL A 15 -5.07 -2.28 19.84
CA VAL A 15 -4.08 -3.36 19.76
C VAL A 15 -4.04 -3.90 18.33
N ASP A 16 -2.84 -4.04 17.74
CA ASP A 16 -2.65 -4.46 16.34
C ASP A 16 -3.15 -5.89 16.06
N GLN A 17 -3.23 -6.73 17.08
CA GLN A 17 -3.75 -8.10 16.95
C GLN A 17 -5.20 -8.18 16.48
N ASP A 18 -5.97 -7.11 16.68
CA ASP A 18 -7.36 -7.02 16.26
C ASP A 18 -7.51 -6.62 14.78
N PHE A 19 -6.39 -6.37 14.10
CA PHE A 19 -6.35 -5.94 12.69
C PHE A 19 -5.74 -7.01 11.78
N ILE A 20 -6.27 -7.11 10.56
CA ILE A 20 -5.67 -7.93 9.50
C ILE A 20 -4.26 -7.42 9.15
N PRO A 21 -4.05 -6.10 8.87
CA PRO A 21 -2.71 -5.56 8.65
C PRO A 21 -2.00 -5.32 9.99
N ARG A 22 -1.34 -6.34 10.49
CA ARG A 22 -0.50 -6.28 11.70
C ARG A 22 0.80 -5.51 11.43
N ARG A 23 1.54 -5.19 12.49
CA ARG A 23 2.87 -4.56 12.38
C ARG A 23 3.82 -5.32 11.47
N SER A 24 3.71 -6.64 11.41
CA SER A 24 4.50 -7.51 10.55
C SER A 24 4.04 -7.57 9.08
N SER A 25 2.89 -6.99 8.73
CA SER A 25 2.42 -6.94 7.35
C SER A 25 3.31 -6.02 6.52
N THR A 26 3.92 -6.55 5.47
CA THR A 26 4.94 -5.85 4.67
C THR A 26 4.52 -5.52 3.25
N ALA A 27 3.47 -6.16 2.76
CA ALA A 27 2.96 -5.91 1.41
C ALA A 27 1.48 -6.27 1.29
N SER A 28 0.83 -5.66 0.31
CA SER A 28 -0.49 -6.06 -0.19
C SER A 28 -0.49 -5.92 -1.70
N VAL A 29 -0.93 -6.95 -2.39
CA VAL A 29 -0.93 -7.02 -3.85
C VAL A 29 -2.30 -7.48 -4.34
N VAL A 30 -2.82 -6.78 -5.35
CA VAL A 30 -4.00 -7.19 -6.11
C VAL A 30 -3.61 -7.28 -7.58
N ILE A 31 -3.83 -8.42 -8.20
CA ILE A 31 -3.53 -8.63 -9.61
C ILE A 31 -4.83 -8.49 -10.42
N GLU A 32 -4.86 -7.50 -11.28
CA GLU A 32 -5.90 -7.34 -12.28
C GLU A 32 -5.46 -8.03 -13.56
N GLY A 33 -6.11 -9.16 -13.85
CA GLY A 33 -5.81 -9.97 -15.03
C GLY A 33 -6.27 -9.34 -16.33
N VAL A 34 -6.10 -10.08 -17.41
CA VAL A 34 -6.53 -9.72 -18.77
C VAL A 34 -7.77 -10.50 -19.17
N GLN A 35 -8.51 -9.99 -20.15
CA GLN A 35 -9.65 -10.68 -20.74
C GLN A 35 -9.18 -11.76 -21.71
N GLN A 36 -10.08 -12.70 -22.03
CA GLN A 36 -9.77 -13.72 -23.01
C GLN A 36 -9.46 -13.07 -24.37
N GLY A 37 -8.31 -13.41 -24.94
CA GLY A 37 -7.83 -12.87 -26.21
C GLY A 37 -6.98 -11.61 -26.10
N GLU A 38 -6.82 -11.04 -24.91
CA GLU A 38 -5.87 -9.97 -24.67
C GLU A 38 -4.45 -10.50 -24.44
N ASP A 39 -3.46 -9.69 -24.71
CA ASP A 39 -2.07 -10.02 -24.42
C ASP A 39 -1.83 -10.12 -22.90
N ALA A 40 -1.19 -11.19 -22.46
CA ALA A 40 -0.95 -11.44 -21.05
C ALA A 40 -0.10 -10.33 -20.40
N SER A 41 0.72 -9.62 -21.15
CA SER A 41 1.54 -8.52 -20.62
C SER A 41 0.75 -7.28 -20.21
N LEU A 42 -0.57 -7.25 -20.46
CA LEU A 42 -1.47 -6.14 -20.09
C LEU A 42 -2.02 -6.26 -18.66
N TYR A 43 -1.67 -7.30 -17.91
CA TYR A 43 -2.07 -7.35 -16.51
C TYR A 43 -1.42 -6.22 -15.69
N ILE A 44 -2.11 -5.78 -14.65
CA ILE A 44 -1.58 -4.80 -13.71
C ILE A 44 -1.53 -5.43 -12.31
N MET A 45 -0.39 -5.31 -11.67
CA MET A 45 -0.24 -5.65 -10.27
C MET A 45 -0.32 -4.36 -9.43
N TRP A 46 -1.43 -4.17 -8.75
CA TRP A 46 -1.63 -3.06 -7.82
C TRP A 46 -0.95 -3.37 -6.51
N THR A 47 0.11 -2.65 -6.19
CA THR A 47 1.04 -2.99 -5.12
C THR A 47 1.09 -1.93 -4.04
N LYS A 48 1.06 -2.34 -2.79
CA LYS A 48 1.43 -1.56 -1.61
C LYS A 48 2.58 -2.27 -0.91
N ILE A 49 3.62 -1.54 -0.52
CA ILE A 49 4.78 -2.09 0.19
C ILE A 49 5.03 -1.35 1.51
N GLY A 50 5.86 -1.94 2.36
CA GLY A 50 6.07 -1.50 3.72
C GLY A 50 4.89 -1.93 4.60
N TYR A 51 4.21 -1.01 5.25
CA TYR A 51 2.97 -1.26 5.98
C TYR A 51 1.78 -0.83 5.11
N PRO A 52 0.96 -1.75 4.57
CA PRO A 52 -0.06 -1.43 3.57
C PRO A 52 -1.01 -0.28 3.91
N PRO A 53 -1.50 -0.12 5.16
CA PRO A 53 -2.34 1.01 5.52
C PRO A 53 -1.67 2.38 5.39
N CYS A 54 -0.34 2.44 5.52
CA CYS A 54 0.44 3.68 5.36
C CYS A 54 0.96 3.88 3.93
N SER A 55 0.68 2.96 3.00
CA SER A 55 1.22 2.97 1.64
C SER A 55 0.18 3.42 0.62
N LYS A 56 0.62 4.16 -0.39
CA LYS A 56 -0.14 4.37 -1.62
C LYS A 56 -0.13 3.12 -2.48
N VAL A 57 -1.12 2.99 -3.36
CA VAL A 57 -1.14 1.97 -4.41
C VAL A 57 -0.22 2.40 -5.54
N VAL A 58 0.58 1.47 -6.04
CA VAL A 58 1.47 1.68 -7.20
C VAL A 58 1.18 0.61 -8.24
N PRO A 59 0.92 0.98 -9.51
CA PRO A 59 0.74 0.03 -10.60
C PRO A 59 2.09 -0.51 -11.06
N VAL A 60 2.19 -1.83 -11.16
CA VAL A 60 3.35 -2.53 -11.70
C VAL A 60 2.89 -3.37 -12.88
N MET A 61 3.58 -3.24 -14.01
CA MET A 61 3.39 -4.07 -15.21
C MET A 61 4.65 -4.89 -15.47
N VAL A 62 4.56 -5.88 -16.35
CA VAL A 62 5.66 -6.84 -16.62
C VAL A 62 7.00 -6.16 -16.90
N ASP A 63 6.97 -5.08 -17.69
CA ASP A 63 8.13 -4.36 -18.20
C ASP A 63 8.22 -2.92 -17.66
N ASP A 64 7.36 -2.56 -16.72
CA ASP A 64 7.33 -1.23 -16.12
C ASP A 64 7.20 -1.32 -14.61
N VAL A 65 8.33 -1.36 -13.93
CA VAL A 65 8.42 -1.25 -12.48
C VAL A 65 8.76 0.20 -12.12
N PRO A 66 7.85 0.93 -11.45
CA PRO A 66 8.09 2.31 -11.05
C PRO A 66 9.35 2.46 -10.21
N ARG A 67 10.11 3.54 -10.48
CA ARG A 67 11.39 3.81 -9.80
C ARG A 67 11.29 3.82 -8.28
N GLU A 68 10.18 4.28 -7.75
CA GLU A 68 9.95 4.32 -6.30
C GLU A 68 9.86 2.94 -5.62
N LEU A 69 9.63 1.88 -6.39
CA LEU A 69 9.67 0.49 -5.95
C LEU A 69 11.03 -0.17 -6.17
N GLN A 70 11.85 0.39 -7.05
CA GLN A 70 13.16 -0.19 -7.36
C GLN A 70 14.14 0.08 -6.21
N PRO A 71 14.91 -0.94 -5.79
CA PRO A 71 15.92 -0.76 -4.76
C PRO A 71 17.10 0.04 -5.29
N ASP A 72 17.64 0.90 -4.46
CA ASP A 72 18.94 1.52 -4.70
C ASP A 72 20.03 0.43 -4.72
N PRO A 73 20.92 0.39 -5.73
CA PRO A 73 21.92 -0.66 -5.86
C PRO A 73 22.94 -0.75 -4.71
N LEU A 74 23.12 0.35 -3.98
CA LEU A 74 24.09 0.42 -2.88
C LEU A 74 23.48 0.07 -1.54
N THR A 75 22.25 0.57 -1.30
CA THR A 75 21.58 0.43 0.00
C THR A 75 20.56 -0.70 0.05
N TRP A 76 20.11 -1.19 -1.11
CA TRP A 76 19.02 -2.16 -1.26
C TRP A 76 17.66 -1.68 -0.71
N HIS A 77 17.54 -0.37 -0.46
CA HIS A 77 16.31 0.26 0.00
C HIS A 77 15.54 0.84 -1.17
N SER A 78 14.23 0.70 -1.17
CA SER A 78 13.37 1.39 -2.12
C SER A 78 12.78 2.67 -1.50
N PRO A 79 12.68 3.78 -2.25
CA PRO A 79 12.19 5.05 -1.71
C PRO A 79 10.79 4.95 -1.09
N LEU A 80 9.88 4.21 -1.72
CA LEU A 80 8.53 4.03 -1.19
C LEU A 80 8.53 3.21 0.09
N CYS A 81 9.32 2.14 0.15
CA CYS A 81 9.39 1.30 1.34
C CYS A 81 9.90 2.09 2.55
N ASP A 82 10.97 2.85 2.38
CA ASP A 82 11.55 3.68 3.44
C ASP A 82 10.56 4.72 3.95
N PHE A 83 9.88 5.42 3.05
CA PHE A 83 8.84 6.38 3.40
C PHE A 83 7.72 5.71 4.22
N VAL A 84 7.20 4.57 3.76
CA VAL A 84 6.10 3.87 4.42
C VAL A 84 6.50 3.32 5.78
N VAL A 85 7.72 2.80 5.91
CA VAL A 85 8.25 2.31 7.19
C VAL A 85 8.40 3.45 8.19
N GLU A 86 8.82 4.62 7.75
CA GLU A 86 8.86 5.82 8.58
C GLU A 86 7.46 6.21 9.10
N GLN A 87 6.45 6.23 8.23
CA GLN A 87 5.06 6.49 8.63
C GLN A 87 4.54 5.43 9.61
N LYS A 88 4.84 4.15 9.35
CA LYS A 88 4.50 3.05 10.24
C LYS A 88 5.05 3.27 11.65
N HIS A 89 6.30 3.69 11.79
CA HIS A 89 6.91 3.93 13.09
C HIS A 89 6.22 5.06 13.87
N LYS A 90 5.62 6.04 13.19
CA LYS A 90 4.83 7.09 13.82
C LYS A 90 3.49 6.58 14.36
N VAL A 91 2.90 5.61 13.68
CA VAL A 91 1.58 5.05 14.00
C VAL A 91 1.63 4.04 15.14
N PHE A 92 2.70 3.27 15.23
CA PHE A 92 2.85 2.22 16.24
C PHE A 92 3.54 2.71 17.51
N SER A 93 3.00 2.31 18.67
CA SER A 93 3.61 2.48 19.98
C SER A 93 3.68 1.14 20.70
N ILE A 94 4.78 0.92 21.43
CA ILE A 94 4.96 -0.23 22.31
C ILE A 94 4.75 0.26 23.74
N LYS A 95 3.69 -0.21 24.40
CA LYS A 95 3.48 0.07 25.81
C LYS A 95 4.42 -0.80 26.64
N ARG A 96 5.33 -0.18 27.40
CA ARG A 96 6.27 -0.90 28.28
C ARG A 96 5.54 -1.89 29.19
N GLY A 97 6.02 -3.14 29.21
CA GLY A 97 5.51 -4.19 30.09
C GLY A 97 4.28 -4.95 29.58
N SER A 98 3.63 -4.54 28.49
CA SER A 98 2.44 -5.24 27.95
C SER A 98 2.78 -6.28 26.88
N GLY A 99 3.94 -6.18 26.23
CA GLY A 99 4.31 -6.99 25.06
C GLY A 99 3.43 -6.76 23.82
N LYS A 100 2.50 -5.80 23.86
CA LYS A 100 1.54 -5.52 22.80
C LYS A 100 1.91 -4.26 22.03
N ASN A 101 1.71 -4.30 20.70
CA ASN A 101 1.79 -3.12 19.86
C ASN A 101 0.43 -2.42 19.81
N TYR A 102 0.43 -1.11 19.97
CA TYR A 102 -0.75 -0.27 19.87
C TYR A 102 -0.66 0.61 18.63
N ILE A 103 -1.80 0.79 17.96
CA ILE A 103 -1.95 1.64 16.77
C ILE A 103 -2.64 2.93 17.18
N ASP A 104 -2.05 4.08 16.81
CA ASP A 104 -2.73 5.38 16.85
C ASP A 104 -3.70 5.46 15.67
N MET A 105 -4.98 5.22 15.93
CA MET A 105 -6.01 5.16 14.89
C MET A 105 -6.29 6.51 14.25
N ASP A 106 -6.17 7.61 14.97
CA ASP A 106 -6.42 8.94 14.41
C ASP A 106 -5.32 9.32 13.41
N LEU A 107 -4.07 9.10 13.79
CA LEU A 107 -2.94 9.32 12.91
C LEU A 107 -2.96 8.36 11.69
N LEU A 108 -3.33 7.08 11.92
CA LEU A 108 -3.45 6.12 10.82
C LEU A 108 -4.52 6.54 9.81
N LYS A 109 -5.69 6.98 10.26
CA LYS A 109 -6.77 7.47 9.38
C LYS A 109 -6.33 8.68 8.55
N GLU A 110 -5.59 9.60 9.15
CA GLU A 110 -5.04 10.75 8.45
C GLU A 110 -4.08 10.35 7.35
N ILE A 111 -3.11 9.48 7.66
CA ILE A 111 -2.16 8.94 6.68
C ILE A 111 -2.89 8.18 5.57
N MET A 112 -3.83 7.32 5.91
CA MET A 112 -4.63 6.58 4.93
C MET A 112 -5.39 7.50 3.98
N LYS A 113 -5.95 8.59 4.47
CA LYS A 113 -6.64 9.60 3.66
C LYS A 113 -5.69 10.26 2.66
N GLN A 114 -4.51 10.66 3.10
CA GLN A 114 -3.48 11.26 2.25
C GLN A 114 -3.03 10.26 1.17
N GLN A 115 -2.75 9.03 1.54
CA GLN A 115 -2.30 7.99 0.60
C GLN A 115 -3.41 7.55 -0.36
N SER A 116 -4.67 7.59 0.07
CA SER A 116 -5.83 7.30 -0.79
C SER A 116 -5.95 8.30 -1.95
N THR A 117 -5.74 9.58 -1.69
CA THR A 117 -5.76 10.62 -2.75
C THR A 117 -4.71 10.35 -3.82
N ILE A 118 -3.49 10.04 -3.42
CA ILE A 118 -2.39 9.69 -4.34
C ILE A 118 -2.70 8.37 -5.08
N SER A 119 -3.27 7.41 -4.38
CA SER A 119 -3.64 6.11 -4.96
C SER A 119 -4.67 6.25 -6.08
N GLN A 120 -5.65 7.14 -5.94
CA GLN A 120 -6.65 7.39 -6.99
C GLN A 120 -6.01 7.92 -8.27
N GLU A 121 -5.02 8.80 -8.17
CA GLU A 121 -4.25 9.25 -9.33
C GLU A 121 -3.42 8.13 -9.95
N ASN A 122 -2.83 7.29 -9.11
CA ASN A 122 -2.04 6.14 -9.58
C ASN A 122 -2.91 5.08 -10.29
N TYR A 123 -4.16 4.88 -9.86
CA TYR A 123 -5.10 4.04 -10.61
C TYR A 123 -5.33 4.57 -12.02
N LYS A 124 -5.58 5.87 -12.17
CA LYS A 124 -5.74 6.51 -13.49
C LYS A 124 -4.49 6.33 -14.35
N LYS A 125 -3.32 6.60 -13.80
CA LYS A 125 -2.03 6.43 -14.51
C LYS A 125 -1.81 4.98 -14.95
N GLY A 126 -2.11 4.01 -14.11
CA GLY A 126 -1.98 2.58 -14.44
C GLY A 126 -2.88 2.17 -15.61
N TYR A 127 -4.13 2.60 -15.64
CA TYR A 127 -5.04 2.32 -16.75
C TYR A 127 -4.62 3.03 -18.03
N ILE A 128 -4.13 4.26 -17.97
CA ILE A 128 -3.59 4.97 -19.16
C ILE A 128 -2.40 4.21 -19.74
N LYS A 129 -1.45 3.78 -18.91
CA LYS A 129 -0.30 2.99 -19.35
C LYS A 129 -0.72 1.67 -20.00
N ARG A 130 -1.71 0.99 -19.42
CA ARG A 130 -2.27 -0.25 -19.99
C ARG A 130 -2.85 0.00 -21.38
N GLU A 131 -3.63 1.07 -21.56
CA GLU A 131 -4.22 1.41 -22.86
C GLU A 131 -3.16 1.76 -23.90
N GLU A 132 -2.14 2.55 -23.52
CA GLU A 132 -1.02 2.90 -24.39
C GLU A 132 -0.26 1.65 -24.83
N LYS A 133 0.01 0.74 -23.90
CA LYS A 133 0.65 -0.53 -24.22
C LYS A 133 -0.21 -1.40 -25.13
N ALA A 134 -1.50 -1.49 -24.89
CA ALA A 134 -2.43 -2.24 -25.74
C ALA A 134 -2.44 -1.69 -27.17
N LYS A 135 -2.40 -0.37 -27.34
CA LYS A 135 -2.28 0.29 -28.67
C LYS A 135 -0.94 -0.04 -29.36
N SER A 136 0.15 -0.06 -28.61
CA SER A 136 1.46 -0.38 -29.17
C SER A 136 1.58 -1.84 -29.62
N LEU A 137 0.91 -2.79 -28.96
CA LEU A 137 0.87 -4.20 -29.33
C LEU A 137 0.03 -4.49 -30.59
N LYS A 138 -0.87 -3.59 -30.98
CA LYS A 138 -1.68 -3.71 -32.22
C LYS A 138 -0.98 -3.20 -33.48
N LYS A 139 0.18 -2.61 -33.33
CA LYS A 139 1.02 -2.20 -34.46
C LYS A 139 1.96 -3.35 -34.85
#